data_a4f973855c584ab9b786aaeb4a906c68
#
_entry.id   a4f973855c584ab9b786aaeb4a906c68
#
_cell.length_a   1.000
_cell.length_b   1.000
_cell.length_c   1.000
_cell.angle_alpha   90.00
_cell.angle_beta   90.00
_cell.angle_gamma   90.00
#
_symmetry.space_group_name_H-M   'P 1'
#
loop_
_entity.id
_entity.type
_entity.pdbx_description
1 polymer ?
#
loop_
_entity_poly.entity_id
_entity_poly.type
_entity_poly.pdbx_seq_one_letter_code
_entity_poly.pdbx_strand_id
1 'polypeptide(L)'
;MALHRFISWNTVANGIARIVSVFYREPDFIIGEKDNPYIRRWWIIPRNSIKNAYLHNLLRDDDDRALHDHPWRWCSIHLRGAYYEISFADPADIPAGTTIYASYWSMRSDGVEEGYYYGAHYDEVYRRKRYSAGSIRFRPAEFAHRLELDGSAGPCWTLFLTGRWRRTWGFHCRKGWVSWKDFTKPGAEGEIGPGCGENDEPDHADDIDFALKVDDEPYQPFHHSV
;
A
#
# COMPACT_ATOMS: atom_id res chain seq x y z
N MET A 1 34.51 -19.18 -10.37
CA MET A 1 34.88 -17.86 -10.93
C MET A 1 33.72 -16.91 -10.74
N ALA A 2 33.78 -16.05 -9.72
CA ALA A 2 32.77 -15.05 -9.45
C ALA A 2 33.03 -13.83 -10.35
N LEU A 3 32.19 -13.61 -11.35
CA LEU A 3 32.19 -12.38 -12.13
C LEU A 3 31.72 -11.23 -11.24
N HIS A 4 32.62 -10.51 -10.62
CA HIS A 4 32.39 -9.17 -10.11
C HIS A 4 32.10 -8.25 -11.30
N ARG A 5 30.82 -8.06 -11.62
CA ARG A 5 30.41 -6.99 -12.53
C ARG A 5 30.65 -5.66 -11.79
N PHE A 6 31.77 -5.04 -12.06
CA PHE A 6 32.02 -3.66 -11.66
C PHE A 6 30.95 -2.77 -12.28
N ILE A 7 30.14 -2.13 -11.44
CA ILE A 7 29.25 -1.07 -11.89
C ILE A 7 30.14 0.07 -12.36
N SER A 8 30.07 0.43 -13.65
CA SER A 8 30.93 1.50 -14.17
C SER A 8 30.58 2.84 -13.52
N TRP A 9 31.58 3.70 -13.30
CA TRP A 9 31.38 5.06 -12.80
C TRP A 9 30.36 5.85 -13.62
N ASN A 10 30.29 5.66 -14.93
CA ASN A 10 29.29 6.28 -15.80
C ASN A 10 27.86 5.84 -15.44
N THR A 11 27.67 4.59 -15.04
CA THR A 11 26.33 4.10 -14.59
C THR A 11 25.90 4.79 -13.29
N VAL A 12 26.83 4.95 -12.35
CA VAL A 12 26.56 5.64 -11.07
C VAL A 12 26.30 7.13 -11.32
N ALA A 13 27.14 7.79 -12.09
CA ALA A 13 26.98 9.23 -12.41
C ALA A 13 25.66 9.50 -13.14
N ASN A 14 25.28 8.67 -14.10
CA ASN A 14 24.00 8.79 -14.81
C ASN A 14 22.80 8.54 -13.86
N GLY A 15 22.92 7.61 -12.92
CA GLY A 15 21.91 7.38 -11.90
C GLY A 15 21.71 8.61 -11.00
N ILE A 16 22.80 9.18 -10.51
CA ILE A 16 22.77 10.40 -9.67
C ILE A 16 22.19 11.58 -10.47
N ALA A 17 22.64 11.78 -11.72
CA ALA A 17 22.12 12.85 -12.56
C ALA A 17 20.61 12.72 -12.80
N ARG A 18 20.10 11.50 -12.95
CA ARG A 18 18.64 11.25 -13.07
C ARG A 18 17.90 11.53 -11.78
N ILE A 19 18.45 11.16 -10.63
CA ILE A 19 17.84 11.51 -9.32
C ILE A 19 17.80 13.03 -9.16
N VAL A 20 18.90 13.73 -9.43
CA VAL A 20 18.95 15.18 -9.33
C VAL A 20 17.98 15.84 -10.31
N SER A 21 17.85 15.31 -11.53
CA SER A 21 16.95 15.85 -12.54
C SER A 21 15.46 15.85 -12.13
N VAL A 22 15.07 15.00 -11.16
CA VAL A 22 13.68 14.98 -10.64
C VAL A 22 13.24 16.35 -10.12
N PHE A 23 14.15 17.13 -9.56
CA PHE A 23 13.86 18.46 -9.04
C PHE A 23 13.66 19.54 -10.15
N TYR A 24 13.95 19.19 -11.40
CA TYR A 24 13.96 20.12 -12.54
C TYR A 24 13.12 19.64 -13.72
N ARG A 25 12.43 18.50 -13.60
CA ARG A 25 11.59 17.97 -14.68
C ARG A 25 10.27 17.45 -14.16
N GLU A 26 9.28 17.44 -15.03
CA GLU A 26 7.98 16.85 -14.76
C GLU A 26 8.10 15.33 -14.46
N PRO A 27 7.14 14.76 -13.70
CA PRO A 27 7.10 13.32 -13.49
C PRO A 27 6.89 12.56 -14.81
N ASP A 28 7.56 11.42 -14.95
CA ASP A 28 7.39 10.56 -16.13
C ASP A 28 6.01 9.86 -16.15
N PHE A 29 5.37 9.74 -14.98
CA PHE A 29 4.06 9.14 -14.85
C PHE A 29 3.33 9.65 -13.60
N ILE A 30 2.04 9.89 -13.73
CA ILE A 30 1.15 10.29 -12.64
C ILE A 30 0.14 9.18 -12.42
N ILE A 31 -0.05 8.76 -11.17
CA ILE A 31 -1.10 7.83 -10.75
C ILE A 31 -2.17 8.64 -10.02
N GLY A 32 -3.42 8.43 -10.39
CA GLY A 32 -4.55 9.23 -9.96
C GLY A 32 -4.86 10.37 -10.95
N GLU A 33 -5.76 11.24 -10.57
CA GLU A 33 -6.16 12.39 -11.37
C GLU A 33 -5.03 13.43 -11.49
N LYS A 34 -4.96 14.11 -12.62
CA LYS A 34 -3.90 15.09 -12.88
C LYS A 34 -3.87 16.22 -11.85
N ASP A 35 -5.05 16.68 -11.45
CA ASP A 35 -5.21 17.79 -10.51
C ASP A 35 -5.22 17.34 -9.03
N ASN A 36 -5.42 16.05 -8.79
CA ASN A 36 -5.35 15.42 -7.48
C ASN A 36 -4.58 14.09 -7.53
N PRO A 37 -3.28 14.12 -7.81
CA PRO A 37 -2.49 12.92 -8.01
C PRO A 37 -2.26 12.16 -6.69
N TYR A 38 -2.35 10.83 -6.76
CA TYR A 38 -1.94 9.94 -5.67
C TYR A 38 -0.42 9.84 -5.62
N ILE A 39 0.22 9.48 -6.74
CA ILE A 39 1.69 9.36 -6.84
C ILE A 39 2.20 10.11 -8.08
N ARG A 40 3.23 10.92 -7.87
CA ARG A 40 4.12 11.36 -8.94
C ARG A 40 5.31 10.42 -9.00
N ARG A 41 5.63 9.91 -10.20
CA ARG A 41 6.65 8.89 -10.41
C ARG A 41 7.67 9.35 -11.44
N TRP A 42 8.96 9.23 -11.10
CA TRP A 42 10.08 9.47 -11.99
C TRP A 42 10.88 8.18 -12.19
N TRP A 43 11.24 7.89 -13.42
CA TRP A 43 12.08 6.74 -13.77
C TRP A 43 13.55 7.09 -13.56
N ILE A 44 14.20 6.45 -12.61
CA ILE A 44 15.64 6.62 -12.33
C ILE A 44 16.48 5.88 -13.36
N ILE A 45 15.97 4.73 -13.83
CA ILE A 45 16.53 4.00 -14.97
C ILE A 45 15.46 3.89 -16.06
N PRO A 46 15.84 3.74 -17.35
CA PRO A 46 14.89 3.48 -18.41
C PRO A 46 14.02 2.26 -18.09
N ARG A 47 12.70 2.45 -18.23
CA ARG A 47 11.71 1.39 -17.94
C ARG A 47 11.97 0.14 -18.78
N ASN A 48 11.96 -1.03 -18.14
CA ASN A 48 12.16 -2.31 -18.79
C ASN A 48 11.41 -3.44 -18.07
N SER A 49 11.37 -4.65 -18.65
CA SER A 49 10.64 -5.80 -18.13
C SER A 49 11.37 -6.59 -17.03
N ILE A 50 12.62 -6.25 -16.73
CA ILE A 50 13.47 -7.04 -15.82
C ILE A 50 13.57 -6.41 -14.45
N LYS A 51 13.85 -5.10 -14.40
CA LYS A 51 14.00 -4.35 -13.16
C LYS A 51 13.77 -2.87 -13.41
N ASN A 52 13.15 -2.20 -12.48
CA ASN A 52 12.96 -0.76 -12.56
C ASN A 52 13.33 -0.10 -11.24
N ALA A 53 13.69 1.17 -11.32
CA ALA A 53 13.93 2.04 -10.18
C ALA A 53 13.13 3.32 -10.40
N TYR A 54 12.24 3.60 -9.46
CA TYR A 54 11.35 4.75 -9.48
C TYR A 54 11.59 5.62 -8.26
N LEU A 55 11.60 6.92 -8.45
CA LEU A 55 11.38 7.84 -7.35
C LEU A 55 9.88 8.15 -7.30
N HIS A 56 9.26 7.94 -6.15
CA HIS A 56 7.87 8.23 -5.90
C HIS A 56 7.74 9.41 -4.96
N ASN A 57 6.82 10.28 -5.25
CA ASN A 57 6.27 11.26 -4.33
C ASN A 57 4.79 10.95 -4.12
N LEU A 58 4.46 10.41 -2.95
CA LEU A 58 3.11 10.12 -2.53
C LEU A 58 2.52 11.39 -1.92
N LEU A 59 1.35 11.78 -2.38
CA LEU A 59 0.71 13.06 -2.05
C LEU A 59 -0.58 12.90 -1.24
N ARG A 60 -1.23 11.76 -1.32
CA ARG A 60 -2.45 11.42 -0.57
C ARG A 60 -2.54 9.93 -0.32
N ASP A 61 -3.55 9.50 0.38
CA ASP A 61 -3.87 8.10 0.63
C ASP A 61 -4.15 7.37 -0.69
N ASP A 62 -3.94 6.07 -0.65
CA ASP A 62 -4.41 5.18 -1.70
C ASP A 62 -5.93 5.20 -1.70
N ASP A 63 -6.53 5.54 -2.85
CA ASP A 63 -8.00 5.54 -3.00
C ASP A 63 -8.57 4.12 -3.10
N ASP A 64 -7.70 3.13 -3.14
CA ASP A 64 -8.10 1.76 -3.28
C ASP A 64 -8.91 1.33 -2.05
N ARG A 65 -10.13 0.93 -2.31
CA ARG A 65 -11.07 0.38 -1.31
C ARG A 65 -10.66 -1.02 -0.86
N ALA A 66 -9.67 -1.61 -1.53
CA ALA A 66 -9.17 -2.94 -1.26
C ALA A 66 -7.63 -2.96 -1.26
N LEU A 67 -7.05 -3.93 -0.56
CA LEU A 67 -5.62 -4.16 -0.64
C LEU A 67 -5.25 -4.59 -2.06
N HIS A 68 -4.14 -4.07 -2.59
CA HIS A 68 -3.62 -4.46 -3.90
C HIS A 68 -2.27 -5.16 -3.80
N ASP A 69 -2.02 -6.08 -4.72
CA ASP A 69 -0.75 -6.76 -4.86
C ASP A 69 0.06 -6.23 -6.07
N HIS A 70 1.18 -6.87 -6.41
CA HIS A 70 2.08 -6.38 -7.44
C HIS A 70 2.46 -7.47 -8.45
N PRO A 71 2.85 -7.10 -9.69
CA PRO A 71 3.31 -8.08 -10.67
C PRO A 71 4.75 -8.56 -10.45
N TRP A 72 5.46 -7.99 -9.48
CA TRP A 72 6.88 -8.24 -9.19
C TRP A 72 7.16 -8.21 -7.69
N ARG A 73 8.29 -8.81 -7.30
CA ARG A 73 8.90 -8.52 -6.00
C ARG A 73 9.41 -7.10 -5.99
N TRP A 74 9.33 -6.44 -4.84
CA TRP A 74 9.74 -5.05 -4.74
C TRP A 74 10.48 -4.73 -3.43
N CYS A 75 11.22 -3.63 -3.50
CA CYS A 75 11.85 -3.01 -2.35
C CYS A 75 11.48 -1.53 -2.34
N SER A 76 11.07 -1.02 -1.19
CA SER A 76 10.80 0.40 -0.98
C SER A 76 11.75 0.94 0.09
N ILE A 77 12.42 2.03 -0.23
CA ILE A 77 13.33 2.76 0.65
C ILE A 77 12.70 4.13 0.91
N HIS A 78 12.37 4.41 2.16
CA HIS A 78 11.81 5.70 2.57
C HIS A 78 12.90 6.76 2.64
N LEU A 79 12.71 7.85 1.92
CA LEU A 79 13.66 8.97 1.87
C LEU A 79 13.20 10.15 2.73
N ARG A 80 11.89 10.42 2.76
CA ARG A 80 11.28 11.53 3.49
C ARG A 80 9.81 11.28 3.74
N GLY A 81 9.24 11.90 4.79
CA GLY A 81 7.84 11.75 5.16
C GLY A 81 7.57 10.39 5.83
N ALA A 82 6.31 10.06 5.97
CA ALA A 82 5.88 8.79 6.51
C ALA A 82 4.52 8.38 5.92
N TYR A 83 4.24 7.08 5.97
CA TYR A 83 2.93 6.52 5.73
C TYR A 83 2.69 5.27 6.58
N TYR A 84 1.44 4.90 6.69
CA TYR A 84 1.02 3.63 7.24
C TYR A 84 0.80 2.64 6.09
N GLU A 85 1.31 1.41 6.24
CA GLU A 85 1.02 0.28 5.38
C GLU A 85 0.01 -0.60 6.09
N ILE A 86 -1.12 -0.83 5.43
CA ILE A 86 -2.16 -1.72 5.89
C ILE A 86 -2.05 -3.00 5.06
N SER A 87 -2.03 -4.15 5.70
CA SER A 87 -1.91 -5.46 5.07
C SER A 87 -2.70 -6.50 5.85
N PHE A 88 -3.01 -7.63 5.22
CA PHE A 88 -3.51 -8.79 5.96
C PHE A 88 -2.50 -9.26 7.00
N ALA A 89 -3.00 -9.75 8.11
CA ALA A 89 -2.22 -10.42 9.14
C ALA A 89 -2.75 -11.85 9.33
N ASP A 90 -1.84 -12.82 9.28
CA ASP A 90 -2.20 -14.17 9.71
C ASP A 90 -2.31 -14.17 11.24
N PRO A 91 -3.45 -14.56 11.82
CA PRO A 91 -3.60 -14.66 13.27
C PRO A 91 -2.52 -15.51 13.94
N ALA A 92 -1.98 -16.51 13.24
CA ALA A 92 -0.90 -17.35 13.75
C ALA A 92 0.44 -16.62 13.90
N ASP A 93 0.64 -15.54 13.13
CA ASP A 93 1.86 -14.72 13.17
C ASP A 93 1.77 -13.57 14.19
N ILE A 94 0.61 -13.37 14.82
CA ILE A 94 0.41 -12.31 15.81
C ILE A 94 1.02 -12.78 17.15
N PRO A 95 1.95 -12.03 17.74
CA PRO A 95 2.56 -12.41 19.01
C PRO A 95 1.52 -12.59 20.12
N ALA A 96 1.70 -13.63 20.93
CA ALA A 96 0.80 -13.90 22.07
C ALA A 96 0.74 -12.68 23.01
N GLY A 97 -0.47 -12.33 23.44
CA GLY A 97 -0.71 -11.17 24.31
C GLY A 97 -0.81 -9.83 23.56
N THR A 98 -0.74 -9.84 22.23
CA THR A 98 -1.00 -8.64 21.43
C THR A 98 -2.48 -8.31 21.45
N THR A 99 -2.81 -7.04 21.67
CA THR A 99 -4.18 -6.54 21.55
C THR A 99 -4.57 -6.48 20.07
N ILE A 100 -5.70 -7.09 19.72
CA ILE A 100 -6.35 -6.91 18.42
C ILE A 100 -7.55 -5.98 18.66
N TYR A 101 -7.53 -4.83 18.02
CA TYR A 101 -8.60 -3.83 18.14
C TYR A 101 -9.87 -4.29 17.42
N ALA A 102 -11.02 -3.90 17.94
CA ALA A 102 -12.31 -4.26 17.34
C ALA A 102 -12.47 -3.70 15.92
N SER A 103 -11.87 -2.55 15.62
CA SER A 103 -11.89 -1.94 14.30
C SER A 103 -10.66 -1.08 14.03
N TYR A 104 -10.48 -0.69 12.78
CA TYR A 104 -9.49 0.31 12.35
C TYR A 104 -9.64 1.62 13.13
N TRP A 105 -10.86 2.09 13.32
CA TRP A 105 -11.14 3.38 13.98
C TRP A 105 -10.81 3.35 15.47
N SER A 106 -11.11 2.26 16.16
CA SER A 106 -10.75 2.11 17.57
C SER A 106 -9.22 2.13 17.75
N MET A 107 -8.47 1.44 16.89
CA MET A 107 -7.03 1.47 16.92
C MET A 107 -6.46 2.88 16.61
N ARG A 108 -7.05 3.58 15.64
CA ARG A 108 -6.61 4.91 15.24
C ARG A 108 -6.90 5.97 16.29
N SER A 109 -8.07 5.93 16.95
CA SER A 109 -8.44 6.86 18.02
C SER A 109 -7.53 6.75 19.23
N ASP A 110 -6.98 5.56 19.50
CA ASP A 110 -6.01 5.33 20.56
C ASP A 110 -4.57 5.78 20.20
N GLY A 111 -4.38 6.33 18.98
CA GLY A 111 -3.10 6.85 18.52
C GLY A 111 -2.04 5.78 18.24
N VAL A 112 -2.45 4.53 18.00
CA VAL A 112 -1.54 3.41 17.80
C VAL A 112 -0.86 3.48 16.43
N GLU A 113 0.46 3.57 16.43
CA GLU A 113 1.27 3.63 15.19
C GLU A 113 1.48 2.26 14.53
N GLU A 114 1.50 1.19 15.33
CA GLU A 114 1.61 -0.19 14.85
C GLU A 114 0.71 -1.09 15.67
N GLY A 115 -0.19 -1.82 15.02
CA GLY A 115 -1.11 -2.72 15.70
C GLY A 115 -1.92 -3.55 14.73
N TYR A 116 -2.85 -4.30 15.30
CA TYR A 116 -3.75 -5.21 14.59
C TYR A 116 -5.19 -4.85 14.90
N TYR A 117 -6.06 -4.99 13.91
CA TYR A 117 -7.49 -4.75 14.06
C TYR A 117 -8.30 -5.73 13.20
N TYR A 118 -9.52 -5.98 13.60
CA TYR A 118 -10.46 -6.77 12.81
C TYR A 118 -11.02 -5.95 11.65
N GLY A 119 -11.23 -6.60 10.50
CA GLY A 119 -12.06 -6.08 9.43
C GLY A 119 -13.52 -5.98 9.87
N ALA A 120 -14.36 -5.30 9.08
CA ALA A 120 -15.77 -5.00 9.39
C ALA A 120 -16.60 -6.23 9.76
N HIS A 121 -16.23 -7.40 9.29
CA HIS A 121 -16.96 -8.65 9.52
C HIS A 121 -16.27 -9.60 10.52
N TYR A 122 -15.17 -9.19 11.14
CA TYR A 122 -14.38 -9.99 12.10
C TYR A 122 -13.82 -11.31 11.56
N ASP A 123 -13.85 -11.51 10.24
CA ASP A 123 -13.34 -12.70 9.55
C ASP A 123 -11.88 -12.55 9.09
N GLU A 124 -11.38 -11.33 9.06
CA GLU A 124 -10.02 -10.99 8.69
C GLU A 124 -9.36 -10.12 9.75
N VAL A 125 -8.04 -10.27 9.90
CA VAL A 125 -7.23 -9.39 10.73
C VAL A 125 -6.28 -8.61 9.84
N TYR A 126 -6.21 -7.32 10.08
CA TYR A 126 -5.32 -6.42 9.39
C TYR A 126 -4.22 -5.93 10.34
N ARG A 127 -3.03 -5.72 9.76
CA ARG A 127 -1.94 -5.02 10.42
C ARG A 127 -1.80 -3.63 9.84
N ARG A 128 -1.78 -2.62 10.68
CA ARG A 128 -1.39 -1.25 10.34
C ARG A 128 -0.03 -0.96 10.93
N LYS A 129 0.91 -0.50 10.12
CA LYS A 129 2.27 -0.19 10.57
C LYS A 129 2.78 1.08 9.91
N ARG A 130 3.33 1.99 10.73
CA ARG A 130 3.97 3.21 10.29
C ARG A 130 5.37 2.95 9.75
N TYR A 131 5.69 3.56 8.61
CA TYR A 131 7.02 3.59 8.03
C TYR A 131 7.43 5.03 7.73
N SER A 132 8.66 5.40 8.08
CA SER A 132 9.21 6.74 7.94
C SER A 132 10.59 6.71 7.29
N ALA A 133 11.20 7.88 7.10
CA ALA A 133 12.53 8.01 6.53
C ALA A 133 13.56 7.07 7.18
N GLY A 134 14.36 6.39 6.34
CA GLY A 134 15.30 5.34 6.74
C GLY A 134 14.74 3.93 6.71
N SER A 135 13.42 3.74 6.63
CA SER A 135 12.82 2.40 6.54
C SER A 135 13.12 1.76 5.19
N ILE A 136 13.48 0.47 5.21
CA ILE A 136 13.69 -0.35 4.01
C ILE A 136 12.81 -1.58 4.12
N ARG A 137 12.06 -1.90 3.04
CA ARG A 137 11.17 -3.05 3.00
C ARG A 137 11.33 -3.83 1.73
N PHE A 138 11.36 -5.15 1.89
CA PHE A 138 11.32 -6.11 0.80
C PHE A 138 10.01 -6.89 0.88
N ARG A 139 9.30 -7.00 -0.24
CA ARG A 139 8.02 -7.72 -0.29
C ARG A 139 7.97 -8.66 -1.51
N PRO A 140 7.34 -9.83 -1.38
CA PRO A 140 6.99 -10.66 -2.53
C PRO A 140 5.93 -9.97 -3.40
N ALA A 141 5.70 -10.51 -4.60
CA ALA A 141 4.71 -9.97 -5.52
C ALA A 141 3.28 -10.08 -4.97
N GLU A 142 3.02 -11.13 -4.22
CA GLU A 142 1.73 -11.52 -3.67
C GLU A 142 1.34 -10.74 -2.40
N PHE A 143 2.26 -9.93 -1.88
CA PHE A 143 2.00 -9.14 -0.67
C PHE A 143 0.96 -8.07 -0.97
N ALA A 144 -0.24 -8.27 -0.44
CA ALA A 144 -1.35 -7.34 -0.58
C ALA A 144 -1.29 -6.24 0.47
N HIS A 145 -1.39 -4.99 0.03
CA HIS A 145 -1.35 -3.84 0.91
C HIS A 145 -2.07 -2.62 0.32
N ARG A 146 -2.32 -1.63 1.16
CA ARG A 146 -2.64 -0.26 0.78
C ARG A 146 -1.85 0.73 1.63
N LEU A 147 -1.76 1.96 1.18
CA LEU A 147 -0.98 3.01 1.83
C LEU A 147 -1.89 4.15 2.29
N GLU A 148 -1.62 4.64 3.49
CA GLU A 148 -2.29 5.78 4.09
C GLU A 148 -1.22 6.77 4.53
N LEU A 149 -1.22 8.00 4.01
CA LEU A 149 -0.23 9.00 4.38
C LEU A 149 -0.36 9.40 5.84
N ASP A 150 0.79 9.59 6.48
CA ASP A 150 0.84 10.34 7.72
C ASP A 150 0.83 11.84 7.40
N GLY A 151 -0.36 12.44 7.46
CA GLY A 151 -0.55 13.86 7.16
C GLY A 151 0.32 14.79 8.01
N SER A 152 0.74 14.36 9.20
CA SER A 152 1.63 15.14 10.08
C SER A 152 3.07 15.16 9.58
N ALA A 153 3.49 14.17 8.79
CA ALA A 153 4.85 14.03 8.26
C ALA A 153 5.05 14.70 6.89
N GLY A 154 3.98 15.23 6.28
CA GLY A 154 4.00 15.84 4.95
C GLY A 154 4.20 14.84 3.81
N PRO A 155 4.46 15.33 2.58
CA PRO A 155 4.59 14.48 1.40
C PRO A 155 5.66 13.41 1.57
N CYS A 156 5.33 12.17 1.19
CA CYS A 156 6.22 11.04 1.35
C CYS A 156 7.03 10.77 0.08
N TRP A 157 8.32 10.58 0.23
CA TRP A 157 9.23 10.25 -0.86
C TRP A 157 9.86 8.89 -0.64
N THR A 158 9.78 8.03 -1.66
CA THR A 158 10.38 6.69 -1.62
C THR A 158 11.14 6.37 -2.90
N LEU A 159 12.27 5.66 -2.76
CA LEU A 159 12.90 4.97 -3.87
C LEU A 159 12.31 3.56 -3.95
N PHE A 160 11.63 3.27 -5.06
CA PHE A 160 10.91 2.03 -5.27
C PHE A 160 11.57 1.20 -6.36
N LEU A 161 12.06 0.04 -5.97
CA LEU A 161 12.80 -0.88 -6.82
C LEU A 161 11.94 -2.10 -7.13
N THR A 162 11.85 -2.50 -8.40
CA THR A 162 11.09 -3.67 -8.80
C THR A 162 11.96 -4.73 -9.44
N GLY A 163 11.59 -5.99 -9.23
CA GLY A 163 12.15 -7.12 -9.95
C GLY A 163 11.45 -7.38 -11.28
N ARG A 164 11.71 -8.56 -11.84
CA ARG A 164 11.11 -9.01 -13.09
C ARG A 164 9.60 -9.20 -12.94
N TRP A 165 8.83 -8.85 -13.97
CA TRP A 165 7.41 -9.18 -14.10
C TRP A 165 7.20 -10.70 -14.02
N ARG A 166 6.28 -11.13 -13.15
CA ARG A 166 6.03 -12.55 -12.85
C ARG A 166 4.58 -12.96 -13.02
N ARG A 167 3.64 -12.05 -12.74
CA ARG A 167 2.20 -12.33 -12.67
C ARG A 167 1.38 -11.10 -13.02
N THR A 168 0.11 -11.29 -13.31
CA THR A 168 -0.88 -10.21 -13.25
C THR A 168 -1.07 -9.80 -11.81
N TRP A 169 -1.40 -8.54 -11.58
CA TRP A 169 -1.68 -7.98 -10.27
C TRP A 169 -3.12 -7.50 -10.19
N GLY A 170 -3.63 -7.27 -8.98
CA GLY A 170 -5.00 -6.86 -8.76
C GLY A 170 -5.30 -6.55 -7.31
N PHE A 171 -6.57 -6.53 -7.01
CA PHE A 171 -7.14 -6.10 -5.75
C PHE A 171 -7.79 -7.28 -5.03
N HIS A 172 -7.61 -7.33 -3.72
CA HIS A 172 -8.18 -8.33 -2.84
C HIS A 172 -9.51 -7.83 -2.32
N CYS A 173 -10.56 -8.07 -3.08
CA CYS A 173 -11.93 -7.76 -2.71
C CYS A 173 -12.52 -8.89 -1.87
N ARG A 174 -13.55 -8.58 -1.07
CA ARG A 174 -14.23 -9.56 -0.21
C ARG A 174 -14.74 -10.79 -0.97
N LYS A 175 -15.24 -10.62 -2.20
CA LYS A 175 -15.72 -11.73 -3.05
C LYS A 175 -14.61 -12.47 -3.79
N GLY A 176 -13.35 -12.09 -3.59
CA GLY A 176 -12.18 -12.67 -4.21
C GLY A 176 -11.29 -11.65 -4.91
N TRP A 177 -10.21 -12.14 -5.49
CA TRP A 177 -9.24 -11.32 -6.19
C TRP A 177 -9.80 -10.82 -7.54
N VAL A 178 -9.66 -9.51 -7.79
CA VAL A 178 -10.08 -8.84 -9.03
C VAL A 178 -8.86 -8.28 -9.74
N SER A 179 -8.72 -8.57 -11.04
CA SER A 179 -7.58 -8.05 -11.80
C SER A 179 -7.61 -6.51 -11.85
N TRP A 180 -6.43 -5.86 -11.87
CA TRP A 180 -6.36 -4.41 -11.97
C TRP A 180 -7.11 -3.86 -13.19
N LYS A 181 -7.16 -4.62 -14.30
CA LYS A 181 -7.86 -4.21 -15.52
C LYS A 181 -9.37 -4.16 -15.32
N ASP A 182 -9.91 -5.14 -14.60
CA ASP A 182 -11.35 -5.22 -14.35
C ASP A 182 -11.75 -4.24 -13.27
N PHE A 183 -10.91 -4.08 -12.23
CA PHE A 183 -11.12 -3.14 -11.14
C PHE A 183 -11.11 -1.68 -11.60
N THR A 184 -10.14 -1.30 -12.46
CA THR A 184 -9.97 0.08 -12.94
C THR A 184 -10.63 0.36 -14.27
N LYS A 185 -11.33 -0.60 -14.87
CA LYS A 185 -11.95 -0.46 -16.19
C LYS A 185 -12.86 0.77 -16.21
N PRO A 186 -12.53 1.82 -16.97
CA PRO A 186 -13.39 3.00 -17.03
C PRO A 186 -14.73 2.64 -17.66
N GLY A 187 -15.81 3.27 -17.20
CA GLY A 187 -17.10 3.23 -17.85
C GLY A 187 -17.06 3.87 -19.24
N ALA A 188 -18.18 3.80 -19.97
CA ALA A 188 -18.27 4.32 -21.34
C ALA A 188 -18.04 5.84 -21.43
N GLU A 189 -18.31 6.57 -20.36
CA GLU A 189 -18.16 8.03 -20.23
C GLU A 189 -16.95 8.44 -19.38
N GLY A 190 -16.05 7.48 -19.04
CA GLY A 190 -14.86 7.73 -18.27
C GLY A 190 -15.07 7.72 -16.76
N GLU A 191 -16.20 7.13 -16.29
CA GLU A 191 -16.44 6.96 -14.87
C GLU A 191 -15.38 6.06 -14.24
N ILE A 192 -15.19 6.25 -12.94
CA ILE A 192 -14.33 5.39 -12.11
C ILE A 192 -14.75 3.94 -12.28
N GLY A 193 -13.78 3.04 -12.45
CA GLY A 193 -14.01 1.61 -12.62
C GLY A 193 -14.85 0.98 -11.50
N PRO A 194 -15.42 -0.21 -11.75
CA PRO A 194 -16.38 -0.85 -10.84
C PRO A 194 -15.79 -1.20 -9.46
N GLY A 195 -14.47 -1.14 -9.31
CA GLY A 195 -13.86 -1.51 -8.04
C GLY A 195 -14.09 -2.98 -7.70
N CYS A 196 -14.51 -3.24 -6.47
CA CYS A 196 -14.90 -4.57 -5.99
C CYS A 196 -16.32 -4.98 -6.36
N GLY A 197 -17.11 -4.10 -6.99
CA GLY A 197 -18.49 -4.29 -7.38
C GLY A 197 -19.45 -3.32 -6.70
N GLU A 198 -20.59 -3.02 -7.31
CA GLU A 198 -21.54 -2.00 -6.86
C GLU A 198 -22.16 -2.26 -5.47
N ASN A 199 -22.11 -3.51 -5.00
CA ASN A 199 -22.67 -3.91 -3.70
C ASN A 199 -21.60 -4.26 -2.65
N ASP A 200 -20.33 -4.13 -2.99
CA ASP A 200 -19.27 -4.29 -2.02
C ASP A 200 -19.04 -2.91 -1.39
N GLU A 201 -19.75 -2.64 -0.29
CA GLU A 201 -19.39 -1.51 0.56
C GLU A 201 -17.91 -1.60 0.88
N PRO A 202 -17.18 -0.47 0.84
CA PRO A 202 -15.77 -0.48 1.18
C PRO A 202 -15.61 -1.05 2.58
N ASP A 203 -14.66 -1.94 2.79
CA ASP A 203 -14.32 -2.55 4.09
C ASP A 203 -14.12 -1.53 5.22
N HIS A 204 -14.18 -0.24 4.88
CA HIS A 204 -13.98 0.89 5.77
C HIS A 204 -15.16 1.87 5.88
N ALA A 205 -16.19 1.77 5.02
CA ALA A 205 -17.37 2.65 5.13
C ALA A 205 -18.28 2.21 6.28
N ASP A 206 -18.34 0.90 6.54
CA ASP A 206 -19.14 0.33 7.63
C ASP A 206 -18.55 0.62 9.01
N ASP A 207 -17.25 0.89 9.10
CA ASP A 207 -16.59 1.26 10.35
C ASP A 207 -17.15 2.57 10.94
N ILE A 208 -17.71 3.45 10.12
CA ILE A 208 -18.25 4.75 10.60
C ILE A 208 -19.60 4.55 11.26
N ASP A 209 -20.45 3.69 10.74
CA ASP A 209 -21.82 3.51 11.24
C ASP A 209 -21.86 2.56 12.45
N PHE A 210 -20.93 1.61 12.52
CA PHE A 210 -20.82 0.66 13.62
C PHE A 210 -20.25 1.31 14.90
N ALA A 211 -19.24 2.19 14.76
CA ALA A 211 -18.69 2.93 15.90
C ALA A 211 -19.71 3.84 16.59
N LEU A 212 -20.79 4.22 15.90
CA LEU A 212 -21.90 5.02 16.45
C LEU A 212 -22.99 4.17 17.10
N LYS A 213 -22.98 2.84 16.96
CA LYS A 213 -24.03 1.93 17.48
C LYS A 213 -23.60 1.04 18.62
N VAL A 214 -22.32 1.05 19.02
CA VAL A 214 -21.86 0.28 20.18
C VAL A 214 -22.02 1.11 21.45
N ASP A 215 -23.24 1.28 21.88
CA ASP A 215 -23.56 1.69 23.24
C ASP A 215 -23.39 0.50 24.20
N ASP A 216 -22.37 0.61 25.08
CA ASP A 216 -22.32 0.08 26.45
C ASP A 216 -22.45 -1.43 26.73
N GLU A 217 -22.01 -2.37 25.89
CA GLU A 217 -21.78 -3.73 26.40
C GLU A 217 -20.31 -4.18 26.24
N PRO A 218 -19.67 -4.71 27.30
CA PRO A 218 -18.31 -5.21 27.20
C PRO A 218 -18.26 -6.51 26.38
N TYR A 219 -17.47 -6.53 25.31
CA TYR A 219 -17.19 -7.65 24.45
C TYR A 219 -16.79 -8.90 25.25
N GLN A 220 -17.52 -10.00 25.06
CA GLN A 220 -17.15 -11.34 25.53
C GLN A 220 -16.52 -12.12 24.39
N PRO A 221 -15.26 -12.57 24.49
CA PRO A 221 -14.62 -13.37 23.44
C PRO A 221 -15.33 -14.71 23.29
N PHE A 222 -15.64 -15.08 22.04
CA PHE A 222 -16.19 -16.39 21.72
C PHE A 222 -15.17 -17.48 22.08
N HIS A 223 -15.49 -18.31 23.06
CA HIS A 223 -14.78 -19.56 23.31
C HIS A 223 -15.21 -20.59 22.26
N HIS A 224 -14.36 -20.90 21.32
CA HIS A 224 -14.49 -22.12 20.54
C HIS A 224 -14.16 -23.30 21.46
N SER A 225 -15.21 -24.02 21.88
CA SER A 225 -15.04 -25.34 22.47
C SER A 225 -14.63 -26.32 21.38
N VAL A 226 -13.56 -27.08 21.64
CA VAL A 226 -13.03 -28.19 20.84
C VAL A 226 -14.03 -29.34 20.77
#